data_abd1f34661bb8d28e29b345f00743000
#
_entry.id   abd1f34661bb8d28e29b345f00743000
#
_cell.length_a   1.000
_cell.length_b   1.000
_cell.length_c   1.000
_cell.angle_alpha   90.00
_cell.angle_beta   90.00
_cell.angle_gamma   90.00
#
_symmetry.space_group_name_H-M   'P 1'
#
loop_
_entity.id
_entity.type
_entity.pdbx_description
1 polymer ?
#
loop_
_entity_poly.entity_id
_entity_poly.type
_entity_poly.pdbx_seq_one_letter_code
_entity_poly.pdbx_strand_id
1 'polypeptide(L)'
;MWSRQRGRLKPLCCGVEELRCRRREREAALRKARREQQLVSKRLLRDEALEEAEEGCVAMIFGEAEIQQFLRLAQRGTEEKEREGALVSLRRGLQRPETQQTFIRLEGSIRTLVGLLTSNQALLQLEAARCLHELSHSEQSAVVEACLPATSYLLTYLSGHSSDFIELCLYTLGNLIVESEAVRRQLLPQGIVPALAACIQSPHLTVLEALGYALSQLLQAKEAPEKIIPSASTDSSVLGSTLPQHMLQLLQPGPKLNLGVAVEFAWCLHYIICSQVNNALLITQGALSTLGLLLLDLAGAVQRTEDAGLELFLLQKQPSLLPEGLWLLNNLTANSPSFCTSLLSLDLIEPLLHLLSVSNVVSVLVLTVLCNVAEKGPAYCQRLWPGPLLSSLLDTLAFSDTEVVGQSLELLQLLFLYQPGAAQAFLQQSGLQALQRHEEVAQLQDRVHALQQTALHG
;
A
#
# COMPACT_ATOMS: atom_id res chain seq x y z
N MET A 1 -44.96 31.59 -39.23
CA MET A 1 -44.75 30.36 -38.46
C MET A 1 -43.25 30.24 -38.16
N TRP A 2 -42.84 30.65 -36.98
CA TRP A 2 -41.45 30.52 -36.49
C TRP A 2 -41.41 29.41 -35.44
N SER A 3 -40.90 28.27 -35.86
CA SER A 3 -40.60 27.14 -34.99
C SER A 3 -39.35 27.47 -34.14
N ARG A 4 -39.54 27.75 -32.87
CA ARG A 4 -38.46 27.82 -31.89
C ARG A 4 -37.92 26.41 -31.63
N GLN A 5 -36.81 26.06 -32.28
CA GLN A 5 -35.97 24.94 -31.81
C GLN A 5 -35.44 25.32 -30.42
N ARG A 6 -36.01 24.69 -29.37
CA ARG A 6 -35.41 24.65 -28.07
C ARG A 6 -34.16 23.76 -28.16
N GLY A 7 -33.03 24.42 -28.32
CA GLY A 7 -31.74 23.75 -28.11
C GLY A 7 -31.76 23.16 -26.69
N ARG A 8 -31.74 21.84 -26.60
CA ARG A 8 -31.44 21.15 -25.34
C ARG A 8 -30.03 21.59 -24.96
N LEU A 9 -29.91 22.51 -24.00
CA LEU A 9 -28.68 22.74 -23.25
C LEU A 9 -28.30 21.38 -22.66
N LYS A 10 -27.19 20.84 -23.12
CA LYS A 10 -26.56 19.67 -22.45
C LYS A 10 -26.33 20.07 -21.00
N PRO A 11 -26.74 19.26 -20.03
CA PRO A 11 -26.44 19.56 -18.65
C PRO A 11 -24.90 19.62 -18.50
N LEU A 12 -24.38 20.76 -18.07
CA LEU A 12 -22.96 21.01 -17.78
C LEU A 12 -22.47 20.27 -16.51
N CYS A 13 -23.32 19.47 -15.89
CA CYS A 13 -22.96 18.65 -14.74
C CYS A 13 -22.41 17.31 -15.24
N CYS A 14 -21.15 17.02 -14.93
CA CYS A 14 -20.64 15.66 -14.94
C CYS A 14 -21.60 14.76 -14.17
N GLY A 15 -22.07 13.67 -14.78
CA GLY A 15 -22.90 12.69 -14.08
C GLY A 15 -22.14 12.06 -12.91
N VAL A 16 -22.84 11.56 -11.90
CA VAL A 16 -22.24 10.89 -10.72
C VAL A 16 -21.25 9.81 -11.15
N GLU A 17 -21.52 9.10 -12.23
CA GLU A 17 -20.65 8.04 -12.77
C GLU A 17 -19.33 8.60 -13.30
N GLU A 18 -19.34 9.73 -13.94
CA GLU A 18 -18.13 10.38 -14.45
C GLU A 18 -17.27 10.92 -13.30
N LEU A 19 -17.88 11.51 -12.27
CA LEU A 19 -17.18 11.93 -11.05
C LEU A 19 -16.52 10.75 -10.35
N ARG A 20 -17.25 9.64 -10.25
CA ARG A 20 -16.74 8.37 -9.68
C ARG A 20 -15.55 7.84 -10.47
N CYS A 21 -15.61 7.82 -11.79
CA CYS A 21 -14.52 7.33 -12.65
C CYS A 21 -13.25 8.16 -12.44
N ARG A 22 -13.35 9.48 -12.53
CA ARG A 22 -12.23 10.40 -12.33
C ARG A 22 -11.60 10.26 -10.93
N ARG A 23 -12.42 10.11 -9.89
CA ARG A 23 -11.95 9.91 -8.52
C ARG A 23 -11.15 8.63 -8.39
N ARG A 24 -11.66 7.51 -8.93
CA ARG A 24 -10.98 6.20 -8.88
C ARG A 24 -9.65 6.19 -9.64
N GLU A 25 -9.61 6.81 -10.81
CA GLU A 25 -8.36 6.92 -11.59
C GLU A 25 -7.29 7.70 -10.83
N ARG A 26 -7.67 8.84 -10.25
CA ARG A 26 -6.77 9.67 -9.45
C ARG A 26 -6.24 8.91 -8.25
N GLU A 27 -7.10 8.26 -7.50
CA GLU A 27 -6.71 7.48 -6.32
C GLU A 27 -5.79 6.32 -6.66
N ALA A 28 -6.04 5.64 -7.77
CA ALA A 28 -5.17 4.56 -8.22
C ALA A 28 -3.75 5.06 -8.52
N ALA A 29 -3.64 6.24 -9.18
CA ALA A 29 -2.35 6.86 -9.47
C ALA A 29 -1.59 7.27 -8.20
N LEU A 30 -2.28 7.93 -7.27
CA LEU A 30 -1.67 8.36 -5.99
C LEU A 30 -1.19 7.17 -5.16
N ARG A 31 -1.99 6.12 -5.06
CA ARG A 31 -1.63 4.89 -4.33
C ARG A 31 -0.41 4.21 -4.93
N LYS A 32 -0.39 4.09 -6.26
CA LYS A 32 0.75 3.50 -6.97
C LYS A 32 2.03 4.26 -6.68
N ALA A 33 2.02 5.58 -6.86
CA ALA A 33 3.19 6.42 -6.61
C ALA A 33 3.70 6.30 -5.17
N ARG A 34 2.79 6.31 -4.18
CA ARG A 34 3.16 6.16 -2.77
C ARG A 34 3.75 4.78 -2.47
N ARG A 35 3.14 3.71 -2.99
CA ARG A 35 3.67 2.35 -2.78
C ARG A 35 5.05 2.20 -3.41
N GLU A 36 5.26 2.69 -4.61
CA GLU A 36 6.57 2.69 -5.26
C GLU A 36 7.63 3.39 -4.40
N GLN A 37 7.30 4.54 -3.82
CA GLN A 37 8.21 5.26 -2.91
C GLN A 37 8.57 4.43 -1.67
N GLN A 38 7.59 3.76 -1.04
CA GLN A 38 7.82 2.90 0.12
C GLN A 38 8.64 1.65 -0.22
N LEU A 39 8.47 1.11 -1.42
CA LEU A 39 9.13 -0.12 -1.84
C LEU A 39 10.63 0.06 -2.11
N VAL A 40 11.08 1.24 -2.52
CA VAL A 40 12.50 1.48 -2.88
C VAL A 40 13.44 1.09 -1.75
N SER A 41 13.21 1.59 -0.53
CA SER A 41 14.05 1.29 0.62
C SER A 41 13.97 -0.18 1.04
N LYS A 42 12.76 -0.77 1.02
CA LYS A 42 12.52 -2.16 1.44
C LYS A 42 13.16 -3.18 0.50
N ARG A 43 13.11 -2.94 -0.80
CA ARG A 43 13.70 -3.85 -1.80
C ARG A 43 15.19 -4.03 -1.61
N LEU A 44 15.89 -2.96 -1.22
CA LEU A 44 17.34 -2.95 -1.11
C LEU A 44 17.85 -3.47 0.24
N LEU A 45 17.01 -3.54 1.27
CA LEU A 45 17.40 -3.89 2.65
C LEU A 45 18.67 -3.14 3.12
N ARG A 46 18.80 -1.89 2.70
CA ARG A 46 19.95 -1.07 3.09
C ARG A 46 19.69 -0.51 4.48
N ASP A 47 20.58 -0.83 5.40
CA ASP A 47 20.67 -0.15 6.68
C ASP A 47 21.37 1.20 6.46
N GLU A 48 20.67 2.30 6.75
CA GLU A 48 21.23 3.66 6.66
C GLU A 48 22.55 3.78 7.48
N ALA A 49 22.68 3.02 8.56
CA ALA A 49 23.90 2.97 9.39
C ALA A 49 25.10 2.27 8.71
N LEU A 50 24.86 1.42 7.71
CA LEU A 50 25.91 0.75 6.95
C LEU A 50 26.32 1.57 5.71
N GLU A 51 25.42 2.40 5.17
CA GLU A 51 25.73 3.29 4.06
C GLU A 51 26.76 4.36 4.45
N GLU A 52 26.68 4.94 5.65
CA GLU A 52 27.69 5.91 6.15
C GLU A 52 29.09 5.29 6.31
N ALA A 53 29.17 3.99 6.57
CA ALA A 53 30.44 3.28 6.67
C ALA A 53 30.99 2.81 5.29
N GLU A 54 30.13 2.70 4.27
CA GLU A 54 30.47 2.23 2.92
C GLU A 54 30.65 3.37 1.89
N GLU A 55 30.32 4.63 2.20
CA GLU A 55 30.46 5.78 1.29
C GLU A 55 31.87 5.98 0.71
N GLY A 56 32.88 5.27 1.24
CA GLY A 56 34.25 5.27 0.71
C GLY A 56 34.60 4.12 -0.26
N CYS A 57 33.71 3.13 -0.44
CA CYS A 57 33.99 1.94 -1.24
C CYS A 57 33.13 1.89 -2.49
N VAL A 58 33.63 2.43 -3.60
CA VAL A 58 32.96 2.35 -4.90
C VAL A 58 32.76 0.87 -5.26
N ALA A 59 31.48 0.46 -5.45
CA ALA A 59 31.17 -0.89 -5.91
C ALA A 59 31.87 -1.16 -7.25
N MET A 60 32.79 -2.16 -7.28
CA MET A 60 33.59 -2.47 -8.44
C MET A 60 32.82 -3.33 -9.44
N ILE A 61 33.06 -3.11 -10.72
CA ILE A 61 32.57 -3.98 -11.78
C ILE A 61 33.58 -5.13 -11.92
N PHE A 62 33.07 -6.37 -11.82
CA PHE A 62 33.88 -7.58 -11.94
C PHE A 62 33.66 -8.28 -13.28
N GLY A 63 34.76 -8.73 -13.86
CA GLY A 63 34.76 -9.60 -15.03
C GLY A 63 34.64 -11.08 -14.67
N GLU A 64 34.55 -11.94 -15.70
CA GLU A 64 34.40 -13.38 -15.53
C GLU A 64 35.50 -14.02 -14.66
N ALA A 65 36.77 -13.63 -14.86
CA ALA A 65 37.89 -14.21 -14.13
C ALA A 65 37.83 -13.93 -12.62
N GLU A 66 37.43 -12.71 -12.24
CA GLU A 66 37.28 -12.31 -10.85
C GLU A 66 36.11 -13.03 -10.19
N ILE A 67 34.98 -13.10 -10.87
CA ILE A 67 33.77 -13.84 -10.38
C ILE A 67 34.12 -15.30 -10.20
N GLN A 68 34.78 -15.95 -11.16
CA GLN A 68 35.24 -17.32 -11.04
C GLN A 68 36.16 -17.52 -9.85
N GLN A 69 37.10 -16.60 -9.63
CA GLN A 69 37.98 -16.64 -8.47
C GLN A 69 37.23 -16.59 -7.15
N PHE A 70 36.30 -15.65 -7.00
CA PHE A 70 35.46 -15.57 -5.78
C PHE A 70 34.64 -16.84 -5.55
N LEU A 71 34.01 -17.38 -6.58
CA LEU A 71 33.24 -18.62 -6.47
C LEU A 71 34.12 -19.83 -6.10
N ARG A 72 35.33 -19.95 -6.67
CA ARG A 72 36.30 -21.02 -6.31
C ARG A 72 36.76 -20.89 -4.88
N LEU A 73 37.12 -19.68 -4.41
CA LEU A 73 37.48 -19.43 -3.02
C LEU A 73 36.33 -19.75 -2.06
N ALA A 74 35.14 -19.31 -2.35
CA ALA A 74 33.97 -19.60 -1.53
C ALA A 74 33.67 -21.11 -1.42
N GLN A 75 33.88 -21.89 -2.50
CA GLN A 75 33.66 -23.35 -2.48
C GLN A 75 34.81 -24.13 -1.84
N ARG A 76 36.04 -23.77 -2.12
CA ARG A 76 37.24 -24.60 -1.90
C ARG A 76 38.29 -23.95 -0.99
N GLY A 77 38.07 -22.73 -0.54
CA GLY A 77 38.96 -22.05 0.41
C GLY A 77 39.14 -22.89 1.67
N THR A 78 40.35 -22.89 2.22
CA THR A 78 40.71 -23.68 3.40
C THR A 78 40.23 -23.03 4.68
N GLU A 79 40.21 -21.68 4.71
CA GLU A 79 39.77 -20.93 5.87
C GLU A 79 38.36 -20.36 5.70
N GLU A 80 37.58 -20.43 6.76
CA GLU A 80 36.20 -19.94 6.76
C GLU A 80 36.11 -18.43 6.44
N LYS A 81 37.03 -17.63 7.03
CA LYS A 81 37.12 -16.18 6.77
C LYS A 81 37.44 -15.84 5.31
N GLU A 82 38.30 -16.65 4.67
CA GLU A 82 38.64 -16.48 3.26
C GLU A 82 37.41 -16.74 2.37
N ARG A 83 36.68 -17.80 2.68
CA ARG A 83 35.46 -18.19 1.96
C ARG A 83 34.37 -17.14 2.12
N GLU A 84 34.14 -16.66 3.35
CA GLU A 84 33.19 -15.59 3.65
C GLU A 84 33.60 -14.28 2.94
N GLY A 85 34.87 -13.87 3.03
CA GLY A 85 35.41 -12.66 2.38
C GLY A 85 35.23 -12.69 0.87
N ALA A 86 35.35 -13.86 0.24
CA ALA A 86 35.11 -14.03 -1.18
C ALA A 86 33.66 -13.76 -1.56
N LEU A 87 32.68 -14.27 -0.75
CA LEU A 87 31.27 -14.01 -0.97
C LEU A 87 30.87 -12.54 -0.69
N VAL A 88 31.45 -11.93 0.34
CA VAL A 88 31.25 -10.49 0.62
C VAL A 88 31.73 -9.64 -0.55
N SER A 89 32.92 -9.96 -1.12
CA SER A 89 33.43 -9.27 -2.30
C SER A 89 32.53 -9.45 -3.52
N LEU A 90 32.07 -10.69 -3.75
CA LEU A 90 31.12 -11.01 -4.83
C LEU A 90 29.81 -10.22 -4.65
N ARG A 91 29.23 -10.19 -3.45
CA ARG A 91 28.01 -9.44 -3.14
C ARG A 91 28.14 -7.96 -3.49
N ARG A 92 29.25 -7.32 -3.10
CA ARG A 92 29.53 -5.92 -3.44
C ARG A 92 29.56 -5.70 -4.96
N GLY A 93 30.17 -6.60 -5.71
CA GLY A 93 30.16 -6.54 -7.17
C GLY A 93 28.77 -6.71 -7.77
N LEU A 94 27.94 -7.59 -7.18
CA LEU A 94 26.57 -7.86 -7.64
C LEU A 94 25.61 -6.66 -7.43
N GLN A 95 26.01 -5.63 -6.73
CA GLN A 95 25.28 -4.35 -6.71
C GLN A 95 25.33 -3.61 -8.07
N ARG A 96 26.23 -4.03 -8.97
CA ARG A 96 26.38 -3.43 -10.31
C ARG A 96 25.71 -4.29 -11.38
N PRO A 97 24.84 -3.71 -12.22
CA PRO A 97 24.14 -4.44 -13.27
C PRO A 97 25.06 -5.18 -14.25
N GLU A 98 26.24 -4.61 -14.53
CA GLU A 98 27.23 -5.21 -15.42
C GLU A 98 27.80 -6.50 -14.83
N THR A 99 28.08 -6.50 -13.52
CA THR A 99 28.56 -7.70 -12.80
C THR A 99 27.45 -8.76 -12.72
N GLN A 100 26.20 -8.34 -12.50
CA GLN A 100 25.06 -9.26 -12.50
C GLN A 100 24.92 -10.00 -13.84
N GLN A 101 25.01 -9.28 -14.96
CA GLN A 101 24.99 -9.88 -16.30
C GLN A 101 26.14 -10.87 -16.52
N THR A 102 27.35 -10.46 -16.15
CA THR A 102 28.51 -11.34 -16.26
C THR A 102 28.34 -12.59 -15.40
N PHE A 103 27.82 -12.43 -14.18
CA PHE A 103 27.57 -13.53 -13.26
C PHE A 103 26.60 -14.57 -13.83
N ILE A 104 25.46 -14.17 -14.38
CA ILE A 104 24.45 -15.12 -14.90
C ILE A 104 24.90 -15.80 -16.21
N ARG A 105 25.76 -15.16 -17.00
CA ARG A 105 26.35 -15.72 -18.22
C ARG A 105 27.41 -16.79 -17.91
N LEU A 106 28.05 -16.69 -16.76
CA LEU A 106 29.08 -17.61 -16.34
C LEU A 106 28.47 -18.97 -16.02
N GLU A 107 28.85 -20.00 -16.78
CA GLU A 107 28.32 -21.34 -16.60
C GLU A 107 28.55 -21.88 -15.18
N GLY A 108 27.50 -22.35 -14.55
CA GLY A 108 27.55 -22.91 -13.21
C GLY A 108 27.58 -21.91 -12.05
N SER A 109 27.59 -20.59 -12.29
CA SER A 109 27.64 -19.56 -11.23
C SER A 109 26.44 -19.68 -10.27
N ILE A 110 25.23 -19.72 -10.80
CA ILE A 110 24.00 -19.88 -9.99
C ILE A 110 24.00 -21.23 -9.25
N ARG A 111 24.41 -22.32 -9.90
CA ARG A 111 24.49 -23.63 -9.25
C ARG A 111 25.49 -23.60 -8.06
N THR A 112 26.62 -22.94 -8.24
CA THR A 112 27.61 -22.74 -7.18
C THR A 112 27.02 -21.94 -6.02
N LEU A 113 26.34 -20.84 -6.32
CA LEU A 113 25.70 -20.00 -5.30
C LEU A 113 24.60 -20.75 -4.53
N VAL A 114 23.76 -21.54 -5.22
CA VAL A 114 22.77 -22.41 -4.59
C VAL A 114 23.44 -23.49 -3.72
N GLY A 115 24.55 -24.05 -4.18
CA GLY A 115 25.35 -25.00 -3.37
C GLY A 115 25.88 -24.38 -2.08
N LEU A 116 26.33 -23.13 -2.13
CA LEU A 116 26.75 -22.38 -0.96
C LEU A 116 25.58 -22.00 -0.03
N LEU A 117 24.42 -21.71 -0.59
CA LEU A 117 23.16 -21.49 0.17
C LEU A 117 22.77 -22.74 1.00
N THR A 118 23.12 -23.93 0.54
CA THR A 118 22.88 -25.19 1.26
C THR A 118 24.04 -25.62 2.17
N SER A 119 25.03 -24.75 2.37
CA SER A 119 26.15 -25.04 3.25
C SER A 119 25.71 -25.23 4.71
N ASN A 120 26.42 -26.09 5.43
CA ASN A 120 26.26 -26.27 6.87
C ASN A 120 26.95 -25.15 7.69
N GLN A 121 27.71 -24.27 7.05
CA GLN A 121 28.33 -23.09 7.68
C GLN A 121 27.40 -21.90 7.58
N ALA A 122 26.89 -21.44 8.72
CA ALA A 122 25.87 -20.40 8.81
C ALA A 122 26.26 -19.08 8.12
N LEU A 123 27.54 -18.66 8.27
CA LEU A 123 28.03 -17.43 7.64
C LEU A 123 28.05 -17.53 6.11
N LEU A 124 28.49 -18.65 5.56
CA LEU A 124 28.47 -18.87 4.10
C LEU A 124 27.06 -18.94 3.56
N GLN A 125 26.17 -19.61 4.26
CA GLN A 125 24.76 -19.68 3.92
C GLN A 125 24.12 -18.28 3.89
N LEU A 126 24.39 -17.46 4.89
CA LEU A 126 23.90 -16.08 4.99
C LEU A 126 24.43 -15.20 3.84
N GLU A 127 25.75 -15.22 3.59
CA GLU A 127 26.33 -14.41 2.50
C GLU A 127 25.88 -14.88 1.11
N ALA A 128 25.68 -16.19 0.92
CA ALA A 128 25.08 -16.71 -0.31
C ALA A 128 23.64 -16.20 -0.51
N ALA A 129 22.83 -16.17 0.56
CA ALA A 129 21.50 -15.61 0.54
C ALA A 129 21.52 -14.09 0.24
N ARG A 130 22.46 -13.35 0.79
CA ARG A 130 22.66 -11.92 0.49
C ARG A 130 23.06 -11.68 -0.97
N CYS A 131 23.90 -12.55 -1.55
CA CYS A 131 24.19 -12.49 -3.00
C CYS A 131 22.94 -12.72 -3.84
N LEU A 132 22.07 -13.67 -3.46
CA LEU A 132 20.78 -13.90 -4.12
C LEU A 132 19.85 -12.71 -3.96
N HIS A 133 19.88 -12.06 -2.79
CA HIS A 133 19.11 -10.83 -2.57
C HIS A 133 19.52 -9.72 -3.53
N GLU A 134 20.85 -9.48 -3.72
CA GLU A 134 21.34 -8.49 -4.70
C GLU A 134 20.88 -8.81 -6.14
N LEU A 135 20.81 -10.08 -6.52
CA LEU A 135 20.29 -10.49 -7.82
C LEU A 135 18.78 -10.34 -7.93
N SER A 136 18.04 -10.48 -6.81
CA SER A 136 16.58 -10.54 -6.80
C SER A 136 15.90 -9.22 -7.15
N HIS A 137 16.55 -8.09 -6.90
CA HIS A 137 16.01 -6.76 -7.21
C HIS A 137 16.62 -6.13 -8.46
N SER A 138 17.23 -6.94 -9.32
CA SER A 138 17.76 -6.49 -10.62
C SER A 138 16.63 -6.00 -11.52
N GLU A 139 16.86 -4.90 -12.23
CA GLU A 139 15.94 -4.40 -13.26
C GLU A 139 15.88 -5.30 -14.51
N GLN A 140 16.78 -6.29 -14.58
CA GLN A 140 16.90 -7.20 -15.71
C GLN A 140 16.20 -8.51 -15.39
N SER A 141 15.09 -8.79 -16.07
CA SER A 141 14.30 -10.01 -15.86
C SER A 141 15.12 -11.30 -16.00
N ALA A 142 16.09 -11.34 -16.90
CA ALA A 142 16.98 -12.49 -17.08
C ALA A 142 17.81 -12.81 -15.83
N VAL A 143 18.23 -11.78 -15.06
CA VAL A 143 18.96 -11.95 -13.80
C VAL A 143 18.04 -12.53 -12.74
N VAL A 144 16.82 -12.00 -12.63
CA VAL A 144 15.81 -12.47 -11.68
C VAL A 144 15.41 -13.92 -11.98
N GLU A 145 15.17 -14.25 -13.25
CA GLU A 145 14.81 -15.61 -13.68
C GLU A 145 15.95 -16.62 -13.44
N ALA A 146 17.21 -16.19 -13.54
CA ALA A 146 18.34 -17.04 -13.21
C ALA A 146 18.34 -17.50 -11.74
N CYS A 147 17.65 -16.78 -10.83
CA CYS A 147 17.52 -17.13 -9.42
C CYS A 147 16.44 -18.23 -9.15
N LEU A 148 15.65 -18.65 -10.15
CA LEU A 148 14.60 -19.68 -10.01
C LEU A 148 15.07 -20.95 -9.28
N PRO A 149 16.26 -21.52 -9.51
CA PRO A 149 16.72 -22.71 -8.80
C PRO A 149 16.88 -22.54 -7.29
N ALA A 150 17.01 -21.30 -6.81
CA ALA A 150 17.15 -21.02 -5.38
C ALA A 150 15.80 -20.95 -4.63
N THR A 151 14.67 -20.78 -5.33
CA THR A 151 13.37 -20.46 -4.71
C THR A 151 12.86 -21.55 -3.77
N SER A 152 13.04 -22.81 -4.11
CA SER A 152 12.63 -23.94 -3.25
C SER A 152 13.39 -23.98 -1.93
N TYR A 153 14.67 -23.63 -1.93
CA TYR A 153 15.49 -23.53 -0.72
C TYR A 153 15.06 -22.34 0.14
N LEU A 154 14.84 -21.16 -0.48
CA LEU A 154 14.35 -19.99 0.23
C LEU A 154 13.00 -20.27 0.94
N LEU A 155 12.08 -20.99 0.27
CA LEU A 155 10.82 -21.41 0.89
C LEU A 155 11.04 -22.35 2.08
N THR A 156 11.95 -23.31 1.97
CA THR A 156 12.25 -24.25 3.05
C THR A 156 12.81 -23.53 4.27
N TYR A 157 13.62 -22.51 4.07
CA TYR A 157 14.22 -21.74 5.17
C TYR A 157 13.24 -20.84 5.93
N LEU A 158 12.04 -20.59 5.40
CA LEU A 158 11.01 -19.86 6.14
C LEU A 158 10.54 -20.59 7.40
N SER A 159 10.72 -21.92 7.49
CA SER A 159 10.47 -22.72 8.69
C SER A 159 11.70 -22.88 9.61
N GLY A 160 12.77 -22.15 9.36
CA GLY A 160 13.99 -22.15 10.16
C GLY A 160 13.84 -21.43 11.51
N HIS A 161 14.96 -21.27 12.20
CA HIS A 161 14.99 -20.68 13.54
C HIS A 161 15.65 -19.28 13.61
N SER A 162 16.39 -18.89 12.58
CA SER A 162 17.06 -17.58 12.53
C SER A 162 16.10 -16.54 11.95
N SER A 163 15.67 -15.58 12.80
CA SER A 163 14.82 -14.46 12.36
C SER A 163 15.44 -13.65 11.23
N ASP A 164 16.72 -13.33 11.34
CA ASP A 164 17.43 -12.52 10.34
C ASP A 164 17.53 -13.24 8.99
N PHE A 165 17.72 -14.56 9.02
CA PHE A 165 17.75 -15.36 7.80
C PHE A 165 16.36 -15.51 7.17
N ILE A 166 15.32 -15.70 7.99
CA ILE A 166 13.93 -15.75 7.52
C ILE A 166 13.53 -14.40 6.90
N GLU A 167 13.88 -13.30 7.56
CA GLU A 167 13.65 -11.94 7.05
C GLU A 167 14.29 -11.75 5.66
N LEU A 168 15.56 -12.09 5.51
CA LEU A 168 16.28 -12.02 4.24
C LEU A 168 15.62 -12.88 3.16
N CYS A 169 15.22 -14.11 3.49
CA CYS A 169 14.50 -14.99 2.55
C CYS A 169 13.17 -14.40 2.11
N LEU A 170 12.41 -13.79 3.02
CA LEU A 170 11.12 -13.15 2.71
C LEU A 170 11.28 -11.96 1.76
N TYR A 171 12.24 -11.06 2.03
CA TYR A 171 12.51 -9.94 1.13
C TYR A 171 13.00 -10.41 -0.24
N THR A 172 13.89 -11.42 -0.28
CA THR A 172 14.38 -12.00 -1.54
C THR A 172 13.23 -12.60 -2.35
N LEU A 173 12.37 -13.39 -1.71
CA LEU A 173 11.18 -13.96 -2.37
C LEU A 173 10.23 -12.86 -2.85
N GLY A 174 9.98 -11.83 -2.05
CA GLY A 174 9.14 -10.69 -2.44
C GLY A 174 9.66 -9.98 -3.68
N ASN A 175 10.97 -9.74 -3.76
CA ASN A 175 11.60 -9.14 -4.92
C ASN A 175 11.44 -10.03 -6.18
N LEU A 176 11.72 -11.32 -6.06
CA LEU A 176 11.59 -12.28 -7.16
C LEU A 176 10.16 -12.38 -7.67
N ILE A 177 9.18 -12.33 -6.77
CA ILE A 177 7.75 -12.40 -7.10
C ILE A 177 7.31 -11.20 -7.96
N VAL A 178 7.77 -10.01 -7.62
CA VAL A 178 7.34 -8.77 -8.31
C VAL A 178 7.93 -8.70 -9.71
N GLU A 179 9.16 -9.12 -9.89
CA GLU A 179 9.90 -8.91 -11.14
C GLU A 179 9.63 -9.98 -12.22
N SER A 180 9.14 -11.17 -11.84
CA SER A 180 8.95 -12.24 -12.82
C SER A 180 7.67 -13.04 -12.63
N GLU A 181 6.84 -13.08 -13.67
CA GLU A 181 5.67 -13.97 -13.74
C GLU A 181 6.09 -15.44 -13.74
N ALA A 182 7.22 -15.79 -14.33
CA ALA A 182 7.75 -17.14 -14.32
C ALA A 182 8.04 -17.62 -12.90
N VAL A 183 8.61 -16.77 -12.07
CA VAL A 183 8.83 -17.04 -10.64
C VAL A 183 7.49 -17.25 -9.92
N ARG A 184 6.50 -16.40 -10.12
CA ARG A 184 5.17 -16.58 -9.50
C ARG A 184 4.53 -17.89 -9.86
N ARG A 185 4.55 -18.26 -11.14
CA ARG A 185 4.01 -19.53 -11.64
C ARG A 185 4.69 -20.75 -11.01
N GLN A 186 5.97 -20.66 -10.71
CA GLN A 186 6.73 -21.73 -10.08
C GLN A 186 6.47 -21.78 -8.56
N LEU A 187 6.43 -20.66 -7.88
CA LEU A 187 6.29 -20.57 -6.41
C LEU A 187 4.90 -21.01 -5.92
N LEU A 188 3.83 -20.69 -6.66
CA LEU A 188 2.47 -21.06 -6.26
C LEU A 188 2.29 -22.58 -6.09
N PRO A 189 2.69 -23.47 -7.04
CA PRO A 189 2.61 -24.92 -6.85
C PRO A 189 3.66 -25.45 -5.84
N GLN A 190 4.75 -24.73 -5.59
CA GLN A 190 5.74 -25.10 -4.56
C GLN A 190 5.26 -24.83 -3.13
N GLY A 191 4.07 -24.25 -2.93
CA GLY A 191 3.49 -24.05 -1.61
C GLY A 191 3.91 -22.75 -0.91
N ILE A 192 4.17 -21.67 -1.68
CA ILE A 192 4.51 -20.37 -1.07
C ILE A 192 3.40 -19.86 -0.15
N VAL A 193 2.13 -20.05 -0.50
CA VAL A 193 1.00 -19.56 0.33
C VAL A 193 1.01 -20.17 1.73
N PRO A 194 1.05 -21.50 1.93
CA PRO A 194 1.14 -22.07 3.27
C PRO A 194 2.44 -21.71 3.99
N ALA A 195 3.57 -21.58 3.26
CA ALA A 195 4.84 -21.18 3.86
C ALA A 195 4.77 -19.74 4.43
N LEU A 196 4.21 -18.79 3.68
CA LEU A 196 3.98 -17.43 4.15
C LEU A 196 2.96 -17.38 5.30
N ALA A 197 1.86 -18.14 5.20
CA ALA A 197 0.85 -18.20 6.25
C ALA A 197 1.42 -18.71 7.59
N ALA A 198 2.38 -19.63 7.56
CA ALA A 198 3.05 -20.10 8.77
C ALA A 198 3.88 -19.01 9.48
N CYS A 199 4.41 -18.04 8.72
CA CYS A 199 5.21 -16.95 9.27
C CYS A 199 4.36 -15.88 10.01
N ILE A 200 3.04 -15.84 9.84
CA ILE A 200 2.19 -14.78 10.43
C ILE A 200 2.13 -14.82 11.97
N GLN A 201 2.50 -15.93 12.54
CA GLN A 201 2.55 -16.10 14.01
C GLN A 201 3.95 -15.87 14.58
N SER A 202 4.89 -15.37 13.79
CA SER A 202 6.23 -15.06 14.27
C SER A 202 6.19 -14.02 15.39
N PRO A 203 6.96 -14.20 16.47
CA PRO A 203 7.10 -13.19 17.51
C PRO A 203 8.03 -12.03 17.12
N HIS A 204 8.75 -12.14 15.98
CA HIS A 204 9.72 -11.17 15.52
C HIS A 204 9.07 -10.16 14.56
N LEU A 205 9.10 -8.88 14.92
CA LEU A 205 8.50 -7.80 14.13
C LEU A 205 9.14 -7.65 12.75
N THR A 206 10.45 -7.84 12.64
CA THR A 206 11.18 -7.80 11.37
C THR A 206 10.70 -8.88 10.40
N VAL A 207 10.47 -10.09 10.91
CA VAL A 207 9.89 -11.20 10.13
C VAL A 207 8.47 -10.87 9.68
N LEU A 208 7.64 -10.29 10.56
CA LEU A 208 6.27 -9.89 10.20
C LEU A 208 6.24 -8.79 9.15
N GLU A 209 7.14 -7.81 9.25
CA GLU A 209 7.25 -6.74 8.26
C GLU A 209 7.70 -7.29 6.88
N ALA A 210 8.71 -8.14 6.86
CA ALA A 210 9.17 -8.83 5.66
C ALA A 210 8.11 -9.75 5.06
N LEU A 211 7.33 -10.44 5.92
CA LEU A 211 6.17 -11.23 5.50
C LEU A 211 5.12 -10.38 4.82
N GLY A 212 4.74 -9.26 5.42
CA GLY A 212 3.79 -8.32 4.84
C GLY A 212 4.26 -7.80 3.49
N TYR A 213 5.56 -7.49 3.37
CA TYR A 213 6.19 -7.13 2.09
C TYR A 213 6.00 -8.25 1.05
N ALA A 214 6.49 -9.46 1.31
CA ALA A 214 6.42 -10.58 0.37
C ALA A 214 4.98 -10.93 -0.03
N LEU A 215 4.07 -10.94 0.95
CA LEU A 215 2.66 -11.24 0.73
C LEU A 215 1.98 -10.15 -0.10
N SER A 216 2.28 -8.88 0.14
CA SER A 216 1.75 -7.76 -0.66
C SER A 216 2.21 -7.84 -2.13
N GLN A 217 3.44 -8.29 -2.39
CA GLN A 217 3.91 -8.53 -3.76
C GLN A 217 3.18 -9.70 -4.43
N LEU A 218 2.96 -10.79 -3.69
CA LEU A 218 2.24 -11.96 -4.21
C LEU A 218 0.77 -11.62 -4.53
N LEU A 219 0.10 -10.85 -3.67
CA LEU A 219 -1.31 -10.48 -3.82
C LEU A 219 -1.60 -9.59 -5.05
N GLN A 220 -0.59 -8.98 -5.65
CA GLN A 220 -0.74 -8.25 -6.91
C GLN A 220 -0.95 -9.18 -8.12
N ALA A 221 -0.59 -10.45 -8.01
CA ALA A 221 -0.86 -11.44 -9.05
C ALA A 221 -2.34 -11.83 -9.08
N LYS A 222 -2.96 -11.87 -10.26
CA LYS A 222 -4.42 -12.10 -10.44
C LYS A 222 -4.92 -13.39 -9.78
N GLU A 223 -4.10 -14.44 -9.75
CA GLU A 223 -4.49 -15.77 -9.25
C GLU A 223 -4.22 -15.93 -7.74
N ALA A 224 -3.43 -15.05 -7.14
CA ALA A 224 -3.00 -15.21 -5.76
C ALA A 224 -4.11 -14.96 -4.73
N PRO A 225 -4.98 -13.93 -4.87
CA PRO A 225 -6.05 -13.69 -3.91
C PRO A 225 -6.99 -14.90 -3.75
N GLU A 226 -7.34 -15.57 -4.83
CA GLU A 226 -8.20 -16.76 -4.79
C GLU A 226 -7.57 -17.95 -4.06
N LYS A 227 -6.23 -18.04 -4.08
CA LYS A 227 -5.48 -19.10 -3.37
C LYS A 227 -5.21 -18.77 -1.92
N ILE A 228 -5.18 -17.48 -1.58
CA ILE A 228 -4.91 -17.00 -0.23
C ILE A 228 -6.20 -16.89 0.58
N ILE A 229 -7.32 -16.51 -0.07
CA ILE A 229 -8.60 -16.31 0.57
C ILE A 229 -9.57 -17.38 0.07
N PRO A 230 -10.16 -18.19 0.98
CA PRO A 230 -11.12 -19.19 0.57
C PRO A 230 -12.37 -18.51 -0.01
N SER A 231 -12.79 -18.97 -1.19
CA SER A 231 -14.10 -18.60 -1.71
C SER A 231 -15.19 -19.29 -0.88
N ALA A 232 -16.38 -18.70 -0.83
CA ALA A 232 -17.51 -19.23 -0.06
C ALA A 232 -17.98 -20.65 -0.48
N SER A 233 -17.46 -21.18 -1.58
CA SER A 233 -17.85 -22.45 -2.21
C SER A 233 -16.88 -23.62 -2.04
N THR A 234 -15.70 -23.39 -1.46
CA THR A 234 -14.69 -24.45 -1.27
C THR A 234 -14.63 -24.88 0.18
N ASP A 235 -14.73 -26.18 0.41
CA ASP A 235 -14.48 -26.81 1.71
C ASP A 235 -13.16 -26.28 2.28
N SER A 236 -13.27 -25.59 3.36
CA SER A 236 -12.26 -24.80 4.00
C SER A 236 -10.98 -25.60 4.30
N SER A 237 -9.90 -25.29 3.60
CA SER A 237 -8.60 -25.47 4.23
C SER A 237 -8.53 -24.48 5.42
N VAL A 238 -8.40 -24.99 6.61
CA VAL A 238 -8.41 -24.26 7.90
C VAL A 238 -7.42 -23.07 7.92
N LEU A 239 -6.34 -23.13 7.14
CA LEU A 239 -5.30 -22.10 7.05
C LEU A 239 -5.74 -20.83 6.28
N GLY A 240 -6.51 -20.96 5.20
CA GLY A 240 -6.91 -19.80 4.39
C GLY A 240 -7.97 -18.91 5.05
N SER A 241 -8.80 -19.45 5.97
CA SER A 241 -9.83 -18.67 6.67
C SER A 241 -9.28 -17.80 7.81
N THR A 242 -8.11 -18.14 8.34
CA THR A 242 -7.51 -17.43 9.50
C THR A 242 -6.54 -16.32 9.09
N LEU A 243 -5.98 -16.36 7.89
CA LEU A 243 -4.98 -15.39 7.45
C LEU A 243 -5.51 -13.94 7.44
N PRO A 244 -6.68 -13.62 6.84
CA PRO A 244 -7.23 -12.28 6.91
C PRO A 244 -7.54 -11.83 8.34
N GLN A 245 -7.98 -12.75 9.20
CA GLN A 245 -8.21 -12.44 10.62
C GLN A 245 -6.92 -12.06 11.34
N HIS A 246 -5.82 -12.76 11.11
CA HIS A 246 -4.52 -12.40 11.68
C HIS A 246 -4.01 -11.06 11.14
N MET A 247 -4.21 -10.78 9.85
CA MET A 247 -3.88 -9.47 9.27
C MET A 247 -4.64 -8.34 9.97
N LEU A 248 -5.93 -8.53 10.24
CA LEU A 248 -6.73 -7.54 10.98
C LEU A 248 -6.27 -7.38 12.42
N GLN A 249 -5.83 -8.46 13.08
CA GLN A 249 -5.27 -8.39 14.43
C GLN A 249 -4.00 -7.52 14.50
N LEU A 250 -3.15 -7.57 13.45
CA LEU A 250 -1.94 -6.73 13.34
C LEU A 250 -2.24 -5.24 13.11
N LEU A 251 -3.47 -4.90 12.74
CA LEU A 251 -3.95 -3.52 12.59
C LEU A 251 -4.74 -3.02 13.82
N GLN A 252 -4.95 -3.86 14.84
CA GLN A 252 -5.68 -3.43 16.03
C GLN A 252 -4.87 -2.40 16.82
N PRO A 253 -5.50 -1.26 17.22
CA PRO A 253 -4.84 -0.27 18.05
C PRO A 253 -4.50 -0.83 19.42
N GLY A 254 -3.39 -0.34 20.00
CA GLY A 254 -2.96 -0.74 21.32
C GLY A 254 -1.43 -0.85 21.45
N PRO A 255 -0.92 -1.27 22.61
CA PRO A 255 0.51 -1.27 22.89
C PRO A 255 1.35 -2.24 22.04
N LYS A 256 0.70 -3.17 21.34
CA LYS A 256 1.35 -4.13 20.44
C LYS A 256 1.36 -3.69 18.99
N LEU A 257 0.70 -2.59 18.65
CA LEU A 257 0.67 -2.07 17.30
C LEU A 257 2.07 -1.63 16.89
N ASN A 258 2.61 -2.26 15.85
CA ASN A 258 3.84 -1.83 15.20
C ASN A 258 3.50 -1.19 13.87
N LEU A 259 3.93 0.06 13.68
CA LEU A 259 3.54 0.86 12.51
C LEU A 259 4.10 0.29 11.20
N GLY A 260 5.35 -0.19 11.19
CA GLY A 260 5.96 -0.80 10.00
C GLY A 260 5.21 -2.05 9.55
N VAL A 261 4.91 -2.94 10.49
CA VAL A 261 4.11 -4.15 10.24
C VAL A 261 2.70 -3.79 9.79
N ALA A 262 2.03 -2.85 10.47
CA ALA A 262 0.67 -2.44 10.15
C ALA A 262 0.55 -1.85 8.75
N VAL A 263 1.51 -1.04 8.31
CA VAL A 263 1.55 -0.50 6.95
C VAL A 263 1.61 -1.62 5.90
N GLU A 264 2.48 -2.61 6.08
CA GLU A 264 2.60 -3.72 5.13
C GLU A 264 1.31 -4.56 5.06
N PHE A 265 0.70 -4.87 6.20
CA PHE A 265 -0.56 -5.62 6.23
C PHE A 265 -1.76 -4.79 5.77
N ALA A 266 -1.73 -3.47 5.93
CA ALA A 266 -2.71 -2.59 5.28
C ALA A 266 -2.63 -2.70 3.75
N TRP A 267 -1.43 -2.77 3.17
CA TRP A 267 -1.25 -3.02 1.74
C TRP A 267 -1.73 -4.42 1.32
N CYS A 268 -1.48 -5.45 2.12
CA CYS A 268 -2.03 -6.78 1.86
C CYS A 268 -3.56 -6.75 1.78
N LEU A 269 -4.21 -6.16 2.78
CA LEU A 269 -5.68 -6.01 2.79
C LEU A 269 -6.19 -5.16 1.62
N HIS A 270 -5.44 -4.11 1.24
CA HIS A 270 -5.77 -3.32 0.06
C HIS A 270 -5.89 -4.18 -1.20
N TYR A 271 -4.88 -5.01 -1.49
CA TYR A 271 -4.90 -5.87 -2.68
C TYR A 271 -6.01 -6.94 -2.60
N ILE A 272 -6.26 -7.50 -1.41
CA ILE A 272 -7.39 -8.42 -1.18
C ILE A 272 -8.73 -7.74 -1.49
N ILE A 273 -8.96 -6.56 -0.97
CA ILE A 273 -10.21 -5.79 -1.19
C ILE A 273 -10.39 -5.47 -2.67
N CYS A 274 -9.31 -5.03 -3.34
CA CYS A 274 -9.33 -4.71 -4.77
C CYS A 274 -9.62 -5.93 -5.65
N SER A 275 -9.21 -7.14 -5.23
CA SER A 275 -9.49 -8.39 -5.96
C SER A 275 -10.95 -8.78 -5.95
N GLN A 276 -11.73 -8.32 -4.98
CA GLN A 276 -13.15 -8.62 -4.76
C GLN A 276 -13.48 -10.11 -4.59
N VAL A 277 -12.49 -10.95 -4.30
CA VAL A 277 -12.65 -12.40 -4.22
C VAL A 277 -13.63 -12.82 -3.12
N ASN A 278 -13.51 -12.25 -1.92
CA ASN A 278 -14.43 -12.53 -0.82
C ASN A 278 -14.48 -11.39 0.21
N ASN A 279 -14.93 -10.21 -0.21
CA ASN A 279 -15.02 -9.06 0.70
C ASN A 279 -16.03 -9.27 1.83
N ALA A 280 -17.02 -10.15 1.64
CA ALA A 280 -17.97 -10.52 2.69
C ALA A 280 -17.28 -11.16 3.91
N LEU A 281 -16.23 -11.95 3.70
CA LEU A 281 -15.43 -12.53 4.77
C LEU A 281 -14.78 -11.45 5.63
N LEU A 282 -14.23 -10.40 5.03
CA LEU A 282 -13.62 -9.28 5.75
C LEU A 282 -14.64 -8.54 6.62
N ILE A 283 -15.88 -8.40 6.13
CA ILE A 283 -16.99 -7.80 6.91
C ILE A 283 -17.27 -8.66 8.15
N THR A 284 -17.44 -9.97 7.96
CA THR A 284 -17.76 -10.90 9.06
C THR A 284 -16.63 -11.01 10.09
N GLN A 285 -15.38 -10.80 9.66
CA GLN A 285 -14.20 -10.79 10.53
C GLN A 285 -13.95 -9.42 11.19
N GLY A 286 -14.82 -8.44 10.99
CA GLY A 286 -14.77 -7.16 11.68
C GLY A 286 -13.78 -6.14 11.10
N ALA A 287 -13.49 -6.21 9.80
CA ALA A 287 -12.55 -5.28 9.14
C ALA A 287 -12.89 -3.81 9.38
N LEU A 288 -14.18 -3.44 9.27
CA LEU A 288 -14.60 -2.05 9.49
C LEU A 288 -14.45 -1.61 10.93
N SER A 289 -14.78 -2.47 11.89
CA SER A 289 -14.61 -2.15 13.32
C SER A 289 -13.15 -1.95 13.67
N THR A 290 -12.27 -2.82 13.15
CA THR A 290 -10.82 -2.70 13.35
C THR A 290 -10.27 -1.40 12.74
N LEU A 291 -10.62 -1.10 11.49
CA LEU A 291 -10.19 0.14 10.83
C LEU A 291 -10.78 1.37 11.49
N GLY A 292 -12.04 1.32 11.94
CA GLY A 292 -12.68 2.40 12.66
C GLY A 292 -11.97 2.73 13.98
N LEU A 293 -11.66 1.70 14.78
CA LEU A 293 -10.89 1.86 16.02
C LEU A 293 -9.48 2.37 15.76
N LEU A 294 -8.80 1.86 14.73
CA LEU A 294 -7.48 2.33 14.34
C LEU A 294 -7.50 3.81 13.95
N LEU A 295 -8.46 4.24 13.14
CA LEU A 295 -8.60 5.64 12.73
C LEU A 295 -8.93 6.56 13.91
N LEU A 296 -9.76 6.11 14.85
CA LEU A 296 -10.06 6.84 16.08
C LEU A 296 -8.81 7.01 16.96
N ASP A 297 -8.02 5.98 17.11
CA ASP A 297 -6.77 6.03 17.89
C ASP A 297 -5.75 6.97 17.24
N LEU A 298 -5.56 6.87 15.92
CA LEU A 298 -4.68 7.74 15.17
C LEU A 298 -5.15 9.20 15.17
N ALA A 299 -6.45 9.45 15.05
CA ALA A 299 -7.02 10.80 15.14
C ALA A 299 -6.83 11.39 16.54
N GLY A 300 -7.08 10.61 17.58
CA GLY A 300 -6.83 11.02 18.96
C GLY A 300 -5.34 11.27 19.25
N ALA A 301 -4.43 10.51 18.63
CA ALA A 301 -3.00 10.76 18.71
C ALA A 301 -2.62 12.10 18.05
N VAL A 302 -3.16 12.39 16.86
CA VAL A 302 -2.94 13.68 16.18
C VAL A 302 -3.42 14.84 17.06
N GLN A 303 -4.59 14.76 17.65
CA GLN A 303 -5.15 15.81 18.48
C GLN A 303 -4.33 16.07 19.76
N ARG A 304 -3.79 15.01 20.38
CA ARG A 304 -2.88 15.13 21.54
C ARG A 304 -1.54 15.75 21.19
N THR A 305 -1.08 15.66 19.93
CA THR A 305 0.21 16.23 19.49
C THR A 305 0.14 17.70 19.19
N GLU A 306 -1.01 18.24 18.84
CA GLU A 306 -1.20 19.69 18.73
C GLU A 306 -0.93 20.39 20.07
N ASP A 307 -1.21 19.70 21.19
CA ASP A 307 -0.97 20.22 22.56
C ASP A 307 0.47 20.01 23.06
N ALA A 308 1.27 19.11 22.51
CA ALA A 308 2.51 18.62 23.14
C ALA A 308 3.82 18.74 22.33
N GLY A 309 3.82 19.20 21.07
CA GLY A 309 5.03 19.52 20.28
C GLY A 309 6.08 18.40 20.06
N LEU A 310 6.24 17.47 21.00
CA LEU A 310 7.25 16.43 20.99
C LEU A 310 6.79 15.15 20.23
N GLU A 311 5.51 14.83 20.32
CA GLU A 311 4.93 13.69 19.62
C GLU A 311 4.77 13.97 18.12
N LEU A 312 4.63 15.25 17.72
CA LEU A 312 4.63 15.68 16.32
C LEU A 312 5.91 15.23 15.60
N PHE A 313 7.07 15.24 16.30
CA PHE A 313 8.35 14.77 15.77
C PHE A 313 8.35 13.25 15.54
N LEU A 314 7.71 12.48 16.41
CA LEU A 314 7.57 11.02 16.27
C LEU A 314 6.56 10.66 15.17
N LEU A 315 5.47 11.42 15.05
CA LEU A 315 4.50 11.28 13.96
C LEU A 315 5.08 11.72 12.61
N GLN A 316 5.95 12.72 12.58
CA GLN A 316 6.66 13.14 11.36
C GLN A 316 7.66 12.09 10.86
N LYS A 317 8.24 11.29 11.74
CA LYS A 317 9.11 10.16 11.34
C LYS A 317 8.34 8.93 10.85
N GLN A 318 7.04 8.79 11.17
CA GLN A 318 6.20 7.67 10.70
C GLN A 318 4.80 8.13 10.22
N PRO A 319 4.70 9.00 9.21
CA PRO A 319 3.42 9.57 8.76
C PRO A 319 2.56 8.60 7.93
N SER A 320 2.84 7.28 7.97
CA SER A 320 2.40 6.41 6.88
C SER A 320 1.11 5.63 7.16
N LEU A 321 0.76 5.31 8.40
CA LEU A 321 -0.36 4.41 8.64
C LEU A 321 -1.74 5.07 8.48
N LEU A 322 -1.88 6.35 8.79
CA LEU A 322 -3.15 7.07 8.65
C LEU A 322 -3.64 7.12 7.19
N PRO A 323 -2.82 7.51 6.21
CA PRO A 323 -3.20 7.40 4.81
C PRO A 323 -3.54 5.98 4.37
N GLU A 324 -2.80 4.95 4.77
CA GLU A 324 -3.09 3.56 4.42
C GLU A 324 -4.44 3.10 4.99
N GLY A 325 -4.76 3.45 6.23
CA GLY A 325 -6.07 3.18 6.83
C GLY A 325 -7.21 3.85 6.09
N LEU A 326 -7.05 5.12 5.69
CA LEU A 326 -8.02 5.85 4.90
C LEU A 326 -8.16 5.28 3.48
N TRP A 327 -7.10 4.80 2.84
CA TRP A 327 -7.19 4.11 1.55
C TRP A 327 -7.95 2.79 1.63
N LEU A 328 -7.76 2.01 2.70
CA LEU A 328 -8.57 0.82 2.93
C LEU A 328 -10.05 1.17 3.04
N LEU A 329 -10.36 2.21 3.80
CA LEU A 329 -11.72 2.70 3.97
C LEU A 329 -12.31 3.19 2.64
N ASN A 330 -11.53 3.91 1.83
CA ASN A 330 -11.92 4.31 0.49
C ASN A 330 -12.30 3.12 -0.40
N ASN A 331 -11.45 2.08 -0.44
CA ASN A 331 -11.72 0.91 -1.26
C ASN A 331 -12.97 0.15 -0.81
N LEU A 332 -13.16 0.00 0.49
CA LEU A 332 -14.34 -0.65 1.06
C LEU A 332 -15.61 0.13 0.72
N THR A 333 -15.62 1.44 0.95
CA THR A 333 -16.80 2.29 0.70
C THR A 333 -17.10 2.46 -0.79
N ALA A 334 -16.08 2.44 -1.66
CA ALA A 334 -16.27 2.50 -3.10
C ALA A 334 -16.98 1.24 -3.64
N ASN A 335 -16.63 0.07 -3.12
CA ASN A 335 -17.04 -1.21 -3.69
C ASN A 335 -18.39 -1.72 -3.20
N SER A 336 -18.81 -1.39 -1.97
CA SER A 336 -20.04 -1.97 -1.39
C SER A 336 -20.85 -0.98 -0.57
N PRO A 337 -22.18 -0.85 -0.83
CA PRO A 337 -23.07 -0.08 0.01
C PRO A 337 -23.13 -0.57 1.46
N SER A 338 -22.91 -1.87 1.70
CA SER A 338 -22.89 -2.45 3.04
C SER A 338 -21.80 -1.83 3.91
N PHE A 339 -20.62 -1.58 3.35
CA PHE A 339 -19.55 -0.91 4.06
C PHE A 339 -19.87 0.55 4.39
N CYS A 340 -20.56 1.26 3.49
CA CYS A 340 -21.02 2.62 3.77
C CYS A 340 -22.05 2.64 4.91
N THR A 341 -22.98 1.69 4.94
CA THR A 341 -23.96 1.55 6.01
C THR A 341 -23.29 1.27 7.36
N SER A 342 -22.32 0.36 7.38
CA SER A 342 -21.56 0.02 8.58
C SER A 342 -20.69 1.19 9.06
N LEU A 343 -20.05 1.93 8.16
CA LEU A 343 -19.30 3.14 8.49
C LEU A 343 -20.15 4.18 9.21
N LEU A 344 -21.36 4.43 8.68
CA LEU A 344 -22.32 5.36 9.29
C LEU A 344 -22.84 4.87 10.65
N SER A 345 -22.85 3.54 10.88
CA SER A 345 -23.29 2.95 12.15
C SER A 345 -22.23 2.97 13.24
N LEU A 346 -20.96 3.21 12.87
CA LEU A 346 -19.83 3.32 13.80
C LEU A 346 -19.56 4.76 14.25
N ASP A 347 -20.40 5.73 13.86
CA ASP A 347 -20.26 7.15 14.21
C ASP A 347 -18.88 7.75 13.88
N LEU A 348 -18.29 7.32 12.76
CA LEU A 348 -16.94 7.72 12.35
C LEU A 348 -16.89 9.06 11.58
N ILE A 349 -18.03 9.66 11.26
CA ILE A 349 -18.07 10.88 10.42
C ILE A 349 -17.42 12.06 11.10
N GLU A 350 -17.77 12.34 12.36
CA GLU A 350 -17.18 13.45 13.10
C GLU A 350 -15.66 13.28 13.31
N PRO A 351 -15.14 12.12 13.75
CA PRO A 351 -13.71 11.84 13.78
C PRO A 351 -13.01 12.04 12.42
N LEU A 352 -13.63 11.60 11.32
CA LEU A 352 -13.06 11.82 9.98
C LEU A 352 -12.98 13.29 9.62
N LEU A 353 -13.96 14.11 9.98
CA LEU A 353 -13.94 15.56 9.75
C LEU A 353 -12.81 16.24 10.52
N HIS A 354 -12.48 15.78 11.72
CA HIS A 354 -11.34 16.30 12.49
C HIS A 354 -9.99 16.04 11.81
N LEU A 355 -9.90 15.04 10.93
CA LEU A 355 -8.67 14.74 10.19
C LEU A 355 -8.44 15.68 8.99
N LEU A 356 -9.40 16.51 8.61
CA LEU A 356 -9.29 17.39 7.43
C LEU A 356 -8.19 18.44 7.55
N SER A 357 -7.71 18.75 8.76
CA SER A 357 -6.63 19.72 9.00
C SER A 357 -5.22 19.10 9.05
N VAL A 358 -5.10 17.77 9.05
CA VAL A 358 -3.82 17.08 9.29
C VAL A 358 -2.83 17.27 8.14
N SER A 359 -3.25 17.01 6.91
CA SER A 359 -2.46 17.26 5.70
C SER A 359 -3.36 17.21 4.46
N ASN A 360 -2.92 17.79 3.34
CA ASN A 360 -3.67 17.77 2.09
C ASN A 360 -4.00 16.34 1.62
N VAL A 361 -3.05 15.40 1.74
CA VAL A 361 -3.27 13.99 1.38
C VAL A 361 -4.37 13.37 2.23
N VAL A 362 -4.34 13.58 3.54
CA VAL A 362 -5.37 13.09 4.47
C VAL A 362 -6.72 13.72 4.16
N SER A 363 -6.76 15.04 3.92
CA SER A 363 -7.99 15.75 3.54
C SER A 363 -8.64 15.18 2.29
N VAL A 364 -7.85 14.96 1.23
CA VAL A 364 -8.34 14.35 -0.02
C VAL A 364 -8.91 12.95 0.25
N LEU A 365 -8.23 12.13 1.04
CA LEU A 365 -8.68 10.77 1.35
C LEU A 365 -9.98 10.76 2.17
N VAL A 366 -10.10 11.62 3.17
CA VAL A 366 -11.32 11.77 3.97
C VAL A 366 -12.48 12.23 3.09
N LEU A 367 -12.28 13.27 2.29
CA LEU A 367 -13.30 13.78 1.37
C LEU A 367 -13.73 12.70 0.36
N THR A 368 -12.80 11.86 -0.10
CA THR A 368 -13.10 10.75 -0.99
C THR A 368 -13.99 9.69 -0.31
N VAL A 369 -13.71 9.34 0.95
CA VAL A 369 -14.60 8.44 1.72
C VAL A 369 -16.00 9.02 1.79
N LEU A 370 -16.13 10.30 2.14
CA LEU A 370 -17.43 10.97 2.23
C LEU A 370 -18.16 11.03 0.88
N CYS A 371 -17.44 11.28 -0.22
CA CYS A 371 -18.00 11.20 -1.58
C CYS A 371 -18.50 9.78 -1.91
N ASN A 372 -17.72 8.75 -1.56
CA ASN A 372 -18.13 7.35 -1.77
C ASN A 372 -19.43 7.00 -1.00
N VAL A 373 -19.62 7.56 0.19
CA VAL A 373 -20.85 7.40 0.97
C VAL A 373 -21.99 8.20 0.34
N ALA A 374 -21.77 9.48 0.03
CA ALA A 374 -22.79 10.37 -0.51
C ALA A 374 -23.33 9.90 -1.88
N GLU A 375 -22.48 9.34 -2.75
CA GLU A 375 -22.89 8.84 -4.07
C GLU A 375 -23.87 7.65 -4.01
N LYS A 376 -24.00 7.00 -2.85
CA LYS A 376 -24.97 5.90 -2.67
C LYS A 376 -26.42 6.38 -2.62
N GLY A 377 -26.65 7.69 -2.54
CA GLY A 377 -27.96 8.29 -2.71
C GLY A 377 -28.53 9.03 -1.49
N PRO A 378 -29.83 9.43 -1.56
CA PRO A 378 -30.43 10.34 -0.59
C PRO A 378 -30.39 9.85 0.86
N ALA A 379 -30.61 8.55 1.09
CA ALA A 379 -30.62 7.97 2.44
C ALA A 379 -29.25 8.09 3.13
N TYR A 380 -28.16 8.01 2.37
CA TYR A 380 -26.81 8.17 2.89
C TYR A 380 -26.47 9.65 3.11
N CYS A 381 -26.84 10.53 2.19
CA CYS A 381 -26.67 11.98 2.36
C CYS A 381 -27.47 12.50 3.56
N GLN A 382 -28.66 11.99 3.81
CA GLN A 382 -29.45 12.34 4.99
C GLN A 382 -28.76 11.98 6.31
N ARG A 383 -28.00 10.88 6.34
CA ARG A 383 -27.20 10.48 7.51
C ARG A 383 -25.87 11.22 7.65
N LEU A 384 -25.31 11.70 6.55
CA LEU A 384 -24.12 12.55 6.56
C LEU A 384 -24.41 13.99 6.96
N TRP A 385 -25.61 14.49 6.62
CA TRP A 385 -25.96 15.90 6.75
C TRP A 385 -26.02 16.45 8.18
N PRO A 386 -26.48 15.71 9.18
CA PRO A 386 -26.51 16.21 10.56
C PRO A 386 -25.08 16.43 11.09
N GLY A 387 -24.85 17.61 11.69
CA GLY A 387 -23.58 17.91 12.34
C GLY A 387 -22.70 18.93 11.57
N PRO A 388 -21.39 18.89 11.78
CA PRO A 388 -20.46 19.92 11.30
C PRO A 388 -20.03 19.77 9.84
N LEU A 389 -20.64 18.87 9.06
CA LEU A 389 -20.16 18.57 7.69
C LEU A 389 -20.08 19.81 6.81
N LEU A 390 -21.11 20.65 6.78
CA LEU A 390 -21.12 21.84 5.92
C LEU A 390 -20.07 22.86 6.33
N SER A 391 -19.92 23.13 7.63
CA SER A 391 -18.89 24.05 8.12
C SER A 391 -17.49 23.53 7.80
N SER A 392 -17.23 22.24 8.00
CA SER A 392 -15.96 21.62 7.65
C SER A 392 -15.66 21.69 6.14
N LEU A 393 -16.68 21.56 5.27
CA LEU A 393 -16.52 21.73 3.83
C LEU A 393 -16.21 23.18 3.44
N LEU A 394 -16.85 24.14 4.09
CA LEU A 394 -16.52 25.56 3.88
C LEU A 394 -15.10 25.89 4.31
N ASP A 395 -14.61 25.29 5.40
CA ASP A 395 -13.22 25.41 5.82
C ASP A 395 -12.25 24.81 4.79
N THR A 396 -12.58 23.67 4.22
CA THR A 396 -11.74 23.05 3.17
C THR A 396 -11.71 23.87 1.86
N LEU A 397 -12.75 24.63 1.56
CA LEU A 397 -12.72 25.58 0.45
C LEU A 397 -11.77 26.77 0.67
N ALA A 398 -11.27 26.98 1.89
CA ALA A 398 -10.23 27.99 2.16
C ALA A 398 -8.80 27.47 1.89
N PHE A 399 -8.62 26.18 1.61
CA PHE A 399 -7.31 25.59 1.32
C PHE A 399 -6.78 26.05 -0.04
N SER A 400 -5.46 26.14 -0.16
CA SER A 400 -4.78 26.46 -1.41
C SER A 400 -4.59 25.25 -2.35
N ASP A 401 -4.76 24.05 -1.81
CA ASP A 401 -4.58 22.81 -2.56
C ASP A 401 -5.79 22.53 -3.46
N THR A 402 -5.55 22.49 -4.78
CA THR A 402 -6.61 22.30 -5.78
C THR A 402 -7.28 20.94 -5.72
N GLU A 403 -6.58 19.92 -5.21
CA GLU A 403 -7.12 18.58 -5.03
C GLU A 403 -8.14 18.55 -3.89
N VAL A 404 -7.79 19.15 -2.74
CA VAL A 404 -8.67 19.26 -1.57
C VAL A 404 -9.93 20.04 -1.95
N VAL A 405 -9.76 21.21 -2.57
CA VAL A 405 -10.89 22.04 -3.04
C VAL A 405 -11.74 21.26 -4.06
N GLY A 406 -11.12 20.59 -5.02
CA GLY A 406 -11.82 19.81 -6.03
C GLY A 406 -12.68 18.70 -5.42
N GLN A 407 -12.18 17.99 -4.41
CA GLN A 407 -12.95 16.96 -3.71
C GLN A 407 -14.09 17.55 -2.85
N SER A 408 -13.86 18.71 -2.25
CA SER A 408 -14.90 19.43 -1.49
C SER A 408 -16.05 19.87 -2.40
N LEU A 409 -15.73 20.39 -3.59
CA LEU A 409 -16.73 20.75 -4.61
C LEU A 409 -17.54 19.54 -5.07
N GLU A 410 -16.90 18.38 -5.24
CA GLU A 410 -17.58 17.14 -5.60
C GLU A 410 -18.57 16.69 -4.52
N LEU A 411 -18.15 16.70 -3.27
CA LEU A 411 -19.01 16.34 -2.15
C LEU A 411 -20.19 17.31 -2.02
N LEU A 412 -19.97 18.61 -2.15
CA LEU A 412 -21.04 19.61 -2.17
C LEU A 412 -22.04 19.35 -3.31
N GLN A 413 -21.56 19.02 -4.49
CA GLN A 413 -22.41 18.69 -5.63
C GLN A 413 -23.32 17.48 -5.37
N LEU A 414 -22.76 16.42 -4.75
CA LEU A 414 -23.53 15.24 -4.36
C LEU A 414 -24.57 15.58 -3.28
N LEU A 415 -24.20 16.41 -2.31
CA LEU A 415 -25.12 16.87 -1.27
C LEU A 415 -26.25 17.72 -1.85
N PHE A 416 -25.98 18.65 -2.76
CA PHE A 416 -27.02 19.44 -3.41
C PHE A 416 -27.98 18.59 -4.25
N LEU A 417 -27.46 17.50 -4.85
CA LEU A 417 -28.27 16.57 -5.63
C LEU A 417 -29.23 15.73 -4.75
N TYR A 418 -28.79 15.32 -3.57
CA TYR A 418 -29.49 14.30 -2.79
C TYR A 418 -30.07 14.79 -1.46
N GLN A 419 -29.62 15.93 -0.92
CA GLN A 419 -30.05 16.45 0.36
C GLN A 419 -30.85 17.73 0.18
N PRO A 420 -32.18 17.69 0.40
CA PRO A 420 -33.01 18.88 0.33
C PRO A 420 -32.55 19.95 1.35
N GLY A 421 -32.44 21.17 0.89
CA GLY A 421 -31.99 22.30 1.73
C GLY A 421 -30.48 22.46 1.88
N ALA A 422 -29.64 21.55 1.35
CA ALA A 422 -28.19 21.69 1.39
C ALA A 422 -27.71 22.95 0.66
N ALA A 423 -28.26 23.22 -0.52
CA ALA A 423 -27.96 24.41 -1.29
C ALA A 423 -28.35 25.69 -0.55
N GLN A 424 -29.53 25.71 0.07
CA GLN A 424 -29.99 26.85 0.86
C GLN A 424 -29.12 27.11 2.10
N ALA A 425 -28.75 26.05 2.81
CA ALA A 425 -27.85 26.17 3.97
C ALA A 425 -26.45 26.68 3.57
N PHE A 426 -25.95 26.21 2.42
CA PHE A 426 -24.68 26.69 1.85
C PHE A 426 -24.73 28.19 1.52
N LEU A 427 -25.81 28.68 0.93
CA LEU A 427 -26.00 30.11 0.65
C LEU A 427 -26.05 30.95 1.93
N GLN A 428 -26.75 30.44 2.96
CA GLN A 428 -26.86 31.11 4.26
C GLN A 428 -25.52 31.26 5.00
N GLN A 429 -24.60 30.34 4.77
CA GLN A 429 -23.26 30.32 5.38
C GLN A 429 -22.19 30.98 4.49
N SER A 430 -22.57 31.87 3.57
CA SER A 430 -21.65 32.59 2.67
C SER A 430 -20.87 31.68 1.71
N GLY A 431 -21.44 30.55 1.33
CA GLY A 431 -20.79 29.58 0.44
C GLY A 431 -20.40 30.14 -0.92
N LEU A 432 -21.20 31.06 -1.50
CA LEU A 432 -20.83 31.72 -2.76
C LEU A 432 -19.53 32.54 -2.65
N GLN A 433 -19.30 33.16 -1.51
CA GLN A 433 -18.08 33.92 -1.24
C GLN A 433 -16.85 33.01 -1.14
N ALA A 434 -17.04 31.80 -0.58
CA ALA A 434 -15.99 30.79 -0.55
C ALA A 434 -15.64 30.27 -1.97
N LEU A 435 -16.63 30.13 -2.85
CA LEU A 435 -16.42 29.71 -4.24
C LEU A 435 -15.71 30.75 -5.10
N GLN A 436 -15.95 32.06 -4.87
CA GLN A 436 -15.34 33.14 -5.65
C GLN A 436 -13.82 33.08 -5.67
N ARG A 437 -13.20 32.58 -4.60
CA ARG A 437 -11.73 32.42 -4.49
C ARG A 437 -11.15 31.46 -5.55
N HIS A 438 -11.97 30.61 -6.14
CA HIS A 438 -11.55 29.56 -7.06
C HIS A 438 -12.06 29.75 -8.49
N GLU A 439 -12.76 30.86 -8.79
CA GLU A 439 -13.30 31.14 -10.14
C GLU A 439 -12.21 31.30 -11.18
N GLU A 440 -11.03 31.80 -10.80
CA GLU A 440 -9.90 32.00 -11.70
C GLU A 440 -8.98 30.77 -11.83
N VAL A 441 -9.22 29.72 -11.04
CA VAL A 441 -8.42 28.50 -11.06
C VAL A 441 -8.91 27.61 -12.21
N ALA A 442 -8.15 27.55 -13.31
CA ALA A 442 -8.54 26.86 -14.54
C ALA A 442 -9.02 25.42 -14.35
N GLN A 443 -8.44 24.69 -13.38
CA GLN A 443 -8.81 23.30 -13.09
C GLN A 443 -10.15 23.16 -12.34
N LEU A 444 -10.61 24.23 -11.68
CA LEU A 444 -11.79 24.23 -10.81
C LEU A 444 -12.95 25.06 -11.40
N GLN A 445 -12.69 25.93 -12.36
CA GLN A 445 -13.61 26.92 -12.89
C GLN A 445 -14.97 26.35 -13.29
N ASP A 446 -14.98 25.30 -14.12
CA ASP A 446 -16.22 24.67 -14.59
C ASP A 446 -17.04 24.08 -13.44
N ARG A 447 -16.35 23.51 -12.44
CA ARG A 447 -16.99 22.92 -11.25
C ARG A 447 -17.58 23.98 -10.34
N VAL A 448 -16.84 25.06 -10.13
CA VAL A 448 -17.29 26.22 -9.34
C VAL A 448 -18.55 26.82 -9.97
N HIS A 449 -18.53 27.11 -11.27
CA HIS A 449 -19.69 27.65 -11.98
C HIS A 449 -20.89 26.71 -11.93
N ALA A 450 -20.69 25.39 -12.12
CA ALA A 450 -21.78 24.43 -12.05
C ALA A 450 -22.40 24.39 -10.64
N LEU A 451 -21.57 24.45 -9.59
CA LEU A 451 -22.05 24.44 -8.21
C LEU A 451 -22.78 25.73 -7.85
N GLN A 452 -22.28 26.89 -8.28
CA GLN A 452 -22.95 28.19 -8.11
C GLN A 452 -24.34 28.19 -8.75
N GLN A 453 -24.43 27.72 -9.99
CA GLN A 453 -25.71 27.60 -10.70
C GLN A 453 -26.69 26.67 -9.97
N THR A 454 -26.21 25.53 -9.50
CA THR A 454 -27.05 24.58 -8.75
C THR A 454 -27.50 25.20 -7.41
N ALA A 455 -26.66 25.91 -6.71
CA ALA A 455 -26.99 26.57 -5.45
C ALA A 455 -28.07 27.66 -5.60
N LEU A 456 -28.03 28.40 -6.72
CA LEU A 456 -28.94 29.54 -6.98
C LEU A 456 -30.29 29.13 -7.56
N HIS A 457 -30.37 27.96 -8.18
CA HIS A 457 -31.59 27.52 -8.92
C HIS A 457 -32.20 26.23 -8.34
N GLY A 458 -31.56 25.56 -7.38
CA GLY A 458 -32.07 24.40 -6.65
C GLY A 458 -32.68 24.81 -5.34
#